data_7a297d42ae230fda3464e088fbd6665e
#
_entry.id   7a297d42ae230fda3464e088fbd6665e
#
_cell.length_a   1.000
_cell.length_b   1.000
_cell.length_c   1.000
_cell.angle_alpha   90.00
_cell.angle_beta   90.00
_cell.angle_gamma   90.00
#
_symmetry.space_group_name_H-M   'P 1'
#
loop_
_entity.id
_entity.type
_entity.pdbx_description
1 polymer ?
#
loop_
_entity_poly.entity_id
_entity_poly.type
_entity_poly.pdbx_seq_one_letter_code
_entity_poly.pdbx_strand_id
1 'polypeptide(L)'
;MIQLESIHLYPCKGLAGISVKETNIDDFGPEYDRRWMLVDENNEFLTQRQLPKMVLIRPEIQGETLRLNAPGQAPHEIPLMPRSGTTTEVRIFGEQCEAWEASADSGNWFSQFLGTPCRPVFMPDSSRRDVDPDFAKNSARTSFTDGFPFLLIGIASLEDLNQRLEEPVEMRRFRPNLVISGSEAFEEDRMKRIQIGEISFQVAKPCGRCRVITVDPDRGEFSGKDPLKTLAGFRRQNGEALFGQNLIHEQQGRIRVGDSLKILEN
;
A
#
# COMPACT_ATOMS: atom_id res chain seq x y z
N MET A 1 18.06 -15.33 11.98
CA MET A 1 17.29 -15.86 10.82
C MET A 1 16.23 -14.81 10.48
N ILE A 2 16.17 -14.38 9.23
CA ILE A 2 15.18 -13.38 8.80
C ILE A 2 13.84 -14.09 8.57
N GLN A 3 12.75 -13.48 9.02
CA GLN A 3 11.40 -14.03 8.87
C GLN A 3 10.36 -12.93 8.57
N LEU A 4 9.24 -13.33 7.98
CA LEU A 4 8.10 -12.48 7.75
C LEU A 4 7.36 -12.26 9.08
N GLU A 5 7.46 -11.07 9.63
CA GLU A 5 6.90 -10.69 10.93
C GLU A 5 5.44 -10.29 10.86
N SER A 6 5.07 -9.54 9.82
CA SER A 6 3.68 -9.17 9.61
C SER A 6 3.37 -8.92 8.13
N ILE A 7 2.08 -9.09 7.79
CA ILE A 7 1.51 -8.85 6.47
C ILE A 7 0.40 -7.81 6.62
N HIS A 8 0.42 -6.80 5.76
CA HIS A 8 -0.59 -5.74 5.76
C HIS A 8 -1.20 -5.58 4.36
N LEU A 9 -2.52 -5.53 4.32
CA LEU A 9 -3.30 -5.25 3.12
C LEU A 9 -3.95 -3.87 3.25
N TYR A 10 -4.08 -3.20 2.13
CA TYR A 10 -4.75 -1.89 2.02
C TYR A 10 -5.82 -1.99 0.94
N PRO A 11 -6.98 -2.60 1.21
CA PRO A 11 -7.97 -2.90 0.17
C PRO A 11 -8.39 -1.69 -0.66
N CYS A 12 -8.39 -0.49 -0.05
CA CYS A 12 -8.62 0.75 -0.76
C CYS A 12 -7.41 1.69 -0.63
N LYS A 13 -6.94 2.23 -1.76
CA LYS A 13 -5.84 3.20 -1.80
C LYS A 13 -6.14 4.40 -0.89
N GLY A 14 -5.17 4.74 -0.04
CA GLY A 14 -5.28 5.90 0.86
C GLY A 14 -6.01 5.63 2.18
N LEU A 15 -6.77 4.57 2.33
CA LEU A 15 -7.43 4.20 3.60
C LEU A 15 -6.45 3.51 4.56
N ALA A 16 -6.88 3.23 5.80
CA ALA A 16 -6.12 2.44 6.76
C ALA A 16 -5.83 1.02 6.22
N GLY A 17 -4.81 0.38 6.77
CA GLY A 17 -4.45 -1.00 6.45
C GLY A 17 -5.10 -2.00 7.40
N ILE A 18 -5.08 -3.27 6.98
CA ILE A 18 -5.53 -4.45 7.73
C ILE A 18 -4.32 -5.35 7.91
N SER A 19 -4.08 -5.83 9.12
CA SER A 19 -3.08 -6.88 9.38
C SER A 19 -3.71 -8.25 9.21
N VAL A 20 -3.04 -9.13 8.47
CA VAL A 20 -3.48 -10.50 8.23
C VAL A 20 -2.38 -11.51 8.59
N LYS A 21 -2.75 -12.76 8.86
CA LYS A 21 -1.77 -13.82 9.18
C LYS A 21 -1.23 -14.49 7.92
N GLU A 22 -1.98 -14.47 6.85
CA GLU A 22 -1.60 -15.01 5.54
C GLU A 22 -2.29 -14.23 4.43
N THR A 23 -1.73 -14.29 3.23
CA THR A 23 -2.35 -13.75 2.02
C THR A 23 -2.00 -14.61 0.81
N ASN A 24 -2.93 -14.74 -0.13
CA ASN A 24 -2.62 -15.21 -1.46
C ASN A 24 -1.94 -14.09 -2.26
N ILE A 25 -1.18 -14.49 -3.25
CA ILE A 25 -0.55 -13.59 -4.22
C ILE A 25 -1.17 -13.91 -5.58
N ASP A 26 -1.81 -12.93 -6.18
CA ASP A 26 -2.39 -12.98 -7.52
C ASP A 26 -1.54 -12.18 -8.52
N ASP A 27 -2.05 -11.95 -9.73
CA ASP A 27 -1.35 -11.17 -10.77
C ASP A 27 -1.07 -9.71 -10.40
N PHE A 28 -1.80 -9.15 -9.42
CA PHE A 28 -1.67 -7.75 -9.00
C PHE A 28 -0.80 -7.57 -7.75
N GLY A 29 -0.42 -8.67 -7.08
CA GLY A 29 0.30 -8.67 -5.82
C GLY A 29 -0.46 -9.38 -4.70
N PRO A 30 -0.48 -8.85 -3.46
CA PRO A 30 -1.29 -9.42 -2.39
C PRO A 30 -2.77 -9.35 -2.74
N GLU A 31 -3.48 -10.46 -2.61
CA GLU A 31 -4.92 -10.53 -2.88
C GLU A 31 -5.67 -9.42 -2.12
N TYR A 32 -6.59 -8.74 -2.80
CA TYR A 32 -7.38 -7.59 -2.31
C TYR A 32 -6.61 -6.28 -2.10
N ASP A 33 -5.29 -6.24 -2.28
CA ASP A 33 -4.50 -5.03 -2.00
C ASP A 33 -4.72 -3.96 -3.07
N ARG A 34 -5.16 -2.76 -2.64
CA ARG A 34 -5.43 -1.56 -3.48
C ARG A 34 -6.28 -1.86 -4.72
N ARG A 35 -7.25 -2.81 -4.61
CA ARG A 35 -8.23 -3.06 -5.68
C ARG A 35 -9.30 -1.97 -5.73
N TRP A 36 -9.47 -1.22 -4.64
CA TRP A 36 -10.32 -0.04 -4.56
C TRP A 36 -9.51 1.25 -4.48
N MET A 37 -10.08 2.34 -5.02
CA MET A 37 -9.51 3.68 -5.01
C MET A 37 -10.63 4.71 -5.00
N LEU A 38 -10.39 5.89 -4.40
CA LEU A 38 -11.29 7.02 -4.52
C LEU A 38 -10.83 7.95 -5.64
N VAL A 39 -11.79 8.42 -6.42
CA VAL A 39 -11.57 9.43 -7.47
C VAL A 39 -12.48 10.64 -7.26
N ASP A 40 -12.04 11.79 -7.76
CA ASP A 40 -12.83 13.02 -7.83
C ASP A 40 -13.80 13.03 -9.03
N GLU A 41 -14.46 14.18 -9.27
CA GLU A 41 -15.37 14.39 -10.39
C GLU A 41 -14.69 14.31 -11.77
N ASN A 42 -13.36 14.49 -11.83
CA ASN A 42 -12.55 14.41 -13.05
C ASN A 42 -11.91 13.03 -13.26
N ASN A 43 -12.30 12.03 -12.49
CA ASN A 43 -11.70 10.69 -12.47
C ASN A 43 -10.23 10.66 -12.03
N GLU A 44 -9.73 11.72 -11.39
CA GLU A 44 -8.40 11.76 -10.81
C GLU A 44 -8.39 11.11 -9.43
N PHE A 45 -7.36 10.32 -9.15
CA PHE A 45 -7.23 9.62 -7.87
C PHE A 45 -7.01 10.55 -6.69
N LEU A 46 -7.65 10.24 -5.58
CA LEU A 46 -7.49 10.95 -4.30
C LEU A 46 -6.46 10.25 -3.41
N THR A 47 -5.73 11.06 -2.64
CA THR A 47 -4.65 10.59 -1.77
C THR A 47 -4.67 11.28 -0.41
N GLN A 48 -4.00 10.67 0.58
CA GLN A 48 -3.72 11.31 1.86
C GLN A 48 -2.90 12.60 1.73
N ARG A 49 -2.27 12.88 0.56
CA ARG A 49 -1.59 14.16 0.30
C ARG A 49 -2.55 15.34 0.26
N GLN A 50 -3.76 15.11 -0.24
CA GLN A 50 -4.83 16.10 -0.30
C GLN A 50 -5.79 15.94 0.89
N LEU A 51 -6.14 14.70 1.23
CA LEU A 51 -7.16 14.33 2.20
C LEU A 51 -6.58 13.39 3.26
N PRO A 52 -5.79 13.90 4.22
CA PRO A 52 -5.17 13.05 5.24
C PRO A 52 -6.19 12.26 6.07
N LYS A 53 -7.42 12.78 6.23
CA LYS A 53 -8.53 12.06 6.89
C LYS A 53 -8.87 10.70 6.28
N MET A 54 -8.45 10.40 5.05
CA MET A 54 -8.66 9.07 4.45
C MET A 54 -8.12 7.95 5.33
N VAL A 55 -7.04 8.17 6.07
CA VAL A 55 -6.43 7.17 6.97
C VAL A 55 -7.33 6.77 8.12
N LEU A 56 -8.31 7.60 8.50
CA LEU A 56 -9.27 7.31 9.58
C LEU A 56 -10.37 6.33 9.17
N ILE A 57 -10.56 6.11 7.87
CA ILE A 57 -11.48 5.09 7.38
C ILE A 57 -10.80 3.73 7.51
N ARG A 58 -11.34 2.87 8.38
CA ARG A 58 -10.79 1.56 8.73
C ARG A 58 -11.58 0.47 8.02
N PRO A 59 -11.00 -0.19 7.01
CA PRO A 59 -11.62 -1.32 6.34
C PRO A 59 -11.50 -2.60 7.18
N GLU A 60 -12.51 -3.47 7.07
CA GLU A 60 -12.53 -4.83 7.62
C GLU A 60 -13.06 -5.79 6.55
N ILE A 61 -12.36 -6.89 6.32
CA ILE A 61 -12.83 -7.95 5.41
C ILE A 61 -13.78 -8.86 6.17
N GLN A 62 -15.02 -8.96 5.72
CA GLN A 62 -16.06 -9.81 6.29
C GLN A 62 -16.69 -10.68 5.19
N GLY A 63 -16.11 -11.87 4.97
CA GLY A 63 -16.49 -12.75 3.86
C GLY A 63 -16.26 -12.09 2.50
N GLU A 64 -17.31 -11.91 1.69
CA GLU A 64 -17.25 -11.25 0.38
C GLU A 64 -17.46 -9.73 0.46
N THR A 65 -17.45 -9.14 1.66
CA THR A 65 -17.76 -7.73 1.91
C THR A 65 -16.56 -7.00 2.51
N LEU A 66 -16.33 -5.79 2.09
CA LEU A 66 -15.42 -4.83 2.70
C LEU A 66 -16.26 -3.84 3.52
N ARG A 67 -16.25 -4.02 4.84
CA ARG A 67 -16.90 -3.11 5.78
C ARG A 67 -15.98 -1.93 6.08
N LEU A 68 -16.50 -0.73 5.98
CA LEU A 68 -15.80 0.53 6.18
C LEU A 68 -16.31 1.23 7.43
N ASN A 69 -15.41 1.54 8.36
CA ASN A 69 -15.73 2.24 9.61
C ASN A 69 -15.04 3.59 9.60
N ALA A 70 -15.77 4.67 9.86
CA ALA A 70 -15.23 6.03 9.97
C ALA A 70 -15.77 6.73 11.21
N PRO A 71 -14.98 7.59 11.88
CA PRO A 71 -15.44 8.32 13.06
C PRO A 71 -16.68 9.18 12.75
N GLY A 72 -17.73 9.05 13.60
CA GLY A 72 -18.94 9.84 13.48
C GLY A 72 -19.90 9.46 12.35
N GLN A 73 -19.63 8.36 11.63
CA GLN A 73 -20.53 7.82 10.61
C GLN A 73 -20.96 6.38 10.91
N ALA A 74 -22.15 6.02 10.43
CA ALA A 74 -22.55 4.62 10.41
C ALA A 74 -21.61 3.81 9.49
N PRO A 75 -21.29 2.55 9.84
CA PRO A 75 -20.51 1.70 8.95
C PRO A 75 -21.15 1.58 7.56
N HIS A 76 -20.32 1.47 6.53
CA HIS A 76 -20.74 1.26 5.15
C HIS A 76 -20.09 -0.01 4.60
N GLU A 77 -20.81 -0.71 3.72
CA GLU A 77 -20.36 -1.97 3.16
C GLU A 77 -20.32 -1.87 1.64
N ILE A 78 -19.21 -2.33 1.06
CA ILE A 78 -19.06 -2.50 -0.38
C ILE A 78 -18.61 -3.93 -0.67
N PRO A 79 -18.86 -4.49 -1.86
CA PRO A 79 -18.32 -5.78 -2.23
C PRO A 79 -16.79 -5.78 -2.13
N LEU A 80 -16.19 -6.83 -1.56
CA LEU A 80 -14.74 -6.98 -1.52
C LEU A 80 -14.17 -7.09 -2.94
N MET A 81 -14.80 -7.95 -3.77
CA MET A 81 -14.49 -8.17 -5.18
C MET A 81 -15.80 -8.15 -5.99
N PRO A 82 -16.22 -7.00 -6.54
CA PRO A 82 -17.39 -6.94 -7.42
C PRO A 82 -17.22 -7.85 -8.62
N ARG A 83 -18.32 -8.48 -9.05
CA ARG A 83 -18.34 -9.37 -10.24
C ARG A 83 -18.71 -8.62 -11.53
N SER A 84 -19.21 -7.40 -11.40
CA SER A 84 -19.57 -6.51 -12.52
C SER A 84 -19.74 -5.08 -12.01
N GLY A 85 -19.67 -4.12 -12.89
CA GLY A 85 -19.88 -2.70 -12.59
C GLY A 85 -19.97 -1.87 -13.88
N THR A 86 -20.36 -0.62 -13.75
CA THR A 86 -20.30 0.34 -14.86
C THR A 86 -18.84 0.71 -15.10
N THR A 87 -18.36 0.46 -16.31
CA THR A 87 -16.98 0.78 -16.68
C THR A 87 -16.78 2.29 -16.78
N THR A 88 -15.70 2.75 -16.20
CA THR A 88 -15.21 4.13 -16.31
C THR A 88 -13.69 4.13 -16.50
N GLU A 89 -13.14 5.18 -17.09
CA GLU A 89 -11.71 5.40 -17.20
C GLU A 89 -11.25 6.33 -16.08
N VAL A 90 -10.20 5.93 -15.35
CA VAL A 90 -9.64 6.71 -14.25
C VAL A 90 -8.17 7.00 -14.47
N ARG A 91 -7.65 8.04 -13.81
CA ARG A 91 -6.24 8.43 -13.87
C ARG A 91 -5.55 8.26 -12.53
N ILE A 92 -4.36 7.69 -12.58
CA ILE A 92 -3.49 7.49 -11.43
C ILE A 92 -2.03 7.74 -11.83
N PHE A 93 -1.38 8.75 -11.24
CA PHE A 93 -0.01 9.16 -11.57
C PHE A 93 0.24 9.45 -13.06
N GLY A 94 -0.78 9.94 -13.79
CA GLY A 94 -0.69 10.22 -15.21
C GLY A 94 -1.01 9.02 -16.12
N GLU A 95 -1.16 7.83 -15.58
CA GLU A 95 -1.60 6.64 -16.30
C GLU A 95 -3.13 6.56 -16.31
N GLN A 96 -3.70 6.08 -17.41
CA GLN A 96 -5.11 5.78 -17.52
C GLN A 96 -5.35 4.29 -17.40
N CYS A 97 -6.40 3.89 -16.67
CA CYS A 97 -6.81 2.50 -16.60
C CYS A 97 -8.33 2.38 -16.43
N GLU A 98 -8.85 1.22 -16.85
CA GLU A 98 -10.24 0.87 -16.68
C GLU A 98 -10.55 0.56 -15.20
N ALA A 99 -11.70 1.03 -14.73
CA ALA A 99 -12.24 0.73 -13.41
C ALA A 99 -13.74 0.55 -13.47
N TRP A 100 -14.34 -0.06 -12.45
CA TRP A 100 -15.78 -0.14 -12.27
C TRP A 100 -16.24 0.81 -11.17
N GLU A 101 -17.29 1.55 -11.44
CA GLU A 101 -17.90 2.43 -10.45
C GLU A 101 -18.65 1.63 -9.38
N ALA A 102 -18.55 2.07 -8.12
CA ALA A 102 -19.42 1.61 -7.06
C ALA A 102 -20.80 2.28 -7.10
N SER A 103 -21.69 1.92 -6.18
CA SER A 103 -23.00 2.54 -6.04
C SER A 103 -22.90 4.02 -5.65
N ALA A 104 -23.93 4.80 -6.03
CA ALA A 104 -24.04 6.21 -5.62
C ALA A 104 -24.04 6.38 -4.10
N ASP A 105 -24.63 5.44 -3.33
CA ASP A 105 -24.64 5.47 -1.87
C ASP A 105 -23.22 5.39 -1.30
N SER A 106 -22.34 4.59 -1.92
CA SER A 106 -20.92 4.54 -1.54
C SER A 106 -20.23 5.88 -1.78
N GLY A 107 -20.47 6.52 -2.93
CA GLY A 107 -19.97 7.85 -3.22
C GLY A 107 -20.44 8.90 -2.19
N ASN A 108 -21.72 8.87 -1.84
CA ASN A 108 -22.29 9.77 -0.83
C ASN A 108 -21.65 9.57 0.55
N TRP A 109 -21.44 8.32 0.97
CA TRP A 109 -20.85 8.00 2.26
C TRP A 109 -19.41 8.54 2.37
N PHE A 110 -18.56 8.30 1.36
CA PHE A 110 -17.20 8.82 1.33
C PHE A 110 -17.15 10.34 1.26
N SER A 111 -17.98 10.94 0.40
CA SER A 111 -18.04 12.40 0.23
C SER A 111 -18.46 13.11 1.51
N GLN A 112 -19.42 12.56 2.25
CA GLN A 112 -19.85 13.09 3.53
C GLN A 112 -18.73 13.08 4.56
N PHE A 113 -17.98 11.97 4.69
CA PHE A 113 -16.88 11.87 5.66
C PHE A 113 -15.70 12.79 5.29
N LEU A 114 -15.31 12.76 4.02
CA LEU A 114 -14.12 13.48 3.55
C LEU A 114 -14.39 14.98 3.32
N GLY A 115 -15.66 15.38 3.21
CA GLY A 115 -16.05 16.78 2.98
C GLY A 115 -15.76 17.25 1.55
N THR A 116 -15.62 16.34 0.60
CA THR A 116 -15.39 16.64 -0.82
C THR A 116 -16.07 15.60 -1.71
N PRO A 117 -16.65 15.99 -2.87
CA PRO A 117 -17.22 15.04 -3.80
C PRO A 117 -16.18 14.00 -4.23
N CYS A 118 -16.52 12.73 -4.05
CA CYS A 118 -15.67 11.63 -4.48
C CYS A 118 -16.50 10.34 -4.61
N ARG A 119 -15.96 9.37 -5.33
CA ARG A 119 -16.57 8.05 -5.44
C ARG A 119 -15.53 6.94 -5.45
N PRO A 120 -15.85 5.76 -4.88
CA PRO A 120 -14.99 4.60 -4.97
C PRO A 120 -15.10 3.94 -6.34
N VAL A 121 -13.96 3.49 -6.84
CA VAL A 121 -13.84 2.72 -8.09
C VAL A 121 -13.03 1.45 -7.81
N PHE A 122 -13.39 0.37 -8.50
CA PHE A 122 -12.78 -0.94 -8.36
C PHE A 122 -11.96 -1.28 -9.62
N MET A 123 -10.80 -1.87 -9.44
CA MET A 123 -9.97 -2.40 -10.54
C MET A 123 -10.38 -3.85 -10.84
N PRO A 124 -11.07 -4.14 -11.94
CA PRO A 124 -11.41 -5.51 -12.33
C PRO A 124 -10.16 -6.28 -12.81
N ASP A 125 -10.28 -7.60 -12.90
CA ASP A 125 -9.17 -8.46 -13.38
C ASP A 125 -8.84 -8.22 -14.86
N SER A 126 -9.80 -7.67 -15.64
CA SER A 126 -9.60 -7.24 -17.03
C SER A 126 -8.74 -5.99 -17.14
N SER A 127 -8.67 -5.16 -16.09
CA SER A 127 -7.90 -3.93 -16.11
C SER A 127 -6.40 -4.23 -16.15
N ARG A 128 -5.66 -3.40 -16.87
CA ARG A 128 -4.22 -3.54 -16.98
C ARG A 128 -3.52 -2.25 -16.55
N ARG A 129 -2.67 -2.40 -15.57
CA ARG A 129 -1.71 -1.40 -15.14
C ARG A 129 -0.36 -2.11 -14.92
N ASP A 130 0.57 -1.84 -15.82
CA ASP A 130 1.87 -2.51 -15.82
C ASP A 130 2.82 -1.83 -14.83
N VAL A 131 3.67 -2.62 -14.18
CA VAL A 131 4.85 -2.10 -13.47
C VAL A 131 5.81 -1.52 -14.50
N ASP A 132 6.50 -0.43 -14.14
CA ASP A 132 7.50 0.22 -14.98
C ASP A 132 8.47 -0.83 -15.59
N PRO A 133 8.55 -0.94 -16.93
CA PRO A 133 9.32 -1.95 -17.63
C PRO A 133 10.83 -1.90 -17.32
N ASP A 134 11.36 -0.77 -16.89
CA ASP A 134 12.76 -0.65 -16.48
C ASP A 134 13.08 -1.53 -15.26
N PHE A 135 12.05 -1.87 -14.45
CA PHE A 135 12.17 -2.70 -13.25
C PHE A 135 11.53 -4.08 -13.40
N ALA A 136 10.62 -4.28 -14.33
CA ALA A 136 9.93 -5.55 -14.55
C ALA A 136 10.53 -6.29 -15.74
N LYS A 137 11.29 -7.36 -15.50
CA LYS A 137 11.83 -8.22 -16.58
C LYS A 137 10.73 -8.96 -17.35
N ASN A 138 9.59 -9.20 -16.72
CA ASN A 138 8.38 -9.77 -17.29
C ASN A 138 7.25 -8.77 -17.09
N SER A 139 6.23 -8.77 -17.91
CA SER A 139 5.07 -7.87 -17.83
C SER A 139 4.30 -8.08 -16.51
N ALA A 140 4.85 -7.61 -15.40
CA ALA A 140 4.22 -7.62 -14.08
C ALA A 140 3.15 -6.54 -14.03
N ARG A 141 1.99 -6.88 -13.47
CA ARG A 141 0.87 -5.95 -13.23
C ARG A 141 0.86 -5.48 -11.77
N THR A 142 0.20 -4.38 -11.54
CA THR A 142 -0.08 -3.90 -10.19
C THR A 142 -1.49 -3.30 -10.12
N SER A 143 -2.05 -3.29 -8.91
CA SER A 143 -3.34 -2.66 -8.62
C SER A 143 -3.21 -1.13 -8.56
N PHE A 144 -4.12 -0.43 -7.87
CA PHE A 144 -3.99 1.02 -7.63
C PHE A 144 -2.86 1.39 -6.64
N THR A 145 -1.75 0.63 -6.65
CA THR A 145 -0.54 0.94 -5.87
C THR A 145 0.18 2.20 -6.40
N ASP A 146 1.28 2.57 -5.78
CA ASP A 146 2.10 3.70 -6.25
C ASP A 146 3.09 3.29 -7.38
N GLY A 147 3.00 2.04 -7.88
CA GLY A 147 3.78 1.55 -9.02
C GLY A 147 4.31 0.13 -8.86
N PHE A 148 4.33 -0.43 -7.65
CA PHE A 148 4.82 -1.78 -7.37
C PHE A 148 3.84 -2.56 -6.50
N PRO A 149 3.74 -3.90 -6.69
CA PRO A 149 2.81 -4.75 -5.95
C PRO A 149 3.05 -4.79 -4.45
N PHE A 150 4.32 -4.73 -4.01
CA PHE A 150 4.69 -4.88 -2.61
C PHE A 150 5.67 -3.80 -2.15
N LEU A 151 5.57 -3.47 -0.87
CA LEU A 151 6.57 -2.73 -0.12
C LEU A 151 7.05 -3.57 1.06
N LEU A 152 8.38 -3.80 1.15
CA LEU A 152 9.07 -4.50 2.23
C LEU A 152 9.80 -3.52 3.13
N ILE A 153 9.69 -3.67 4.45
CA ILE A 153 10.44 -2.89 5.44
C ILE A 153 10.92 -3.81 6.57
N GLY A 154 12.18 -3.65 7.00
CA GLY A 154 12.74 -4.29 8.18
C GLY A 154 12.32 -3.59 9.48
N ILE A 155 12.04 -4.35 10.55
CA ILE A 155 11.80 -3.78 11.89
C ILE A 155 13.02 -3.00 12.36
N ALA A 156 14.21 -3.57 12.23
CA ALA A 156 15.46 -2.91 12.62
C ALA A 156 15.68 -1.58 11.90
N SER A 157 15.20 -1.45 10.63
CA SER A 157 15.27 -0.19 9.89
C SER A 157 14.35 0.89 10.50
N LEU A 158 13.16 0.50 10.98
CA LEU A 158 12.29 1.41 11.70
C LEU A 158 12.86 1.79 13.08
N GLU A 159 13.47 0.85 13.79
CA GLU A 159 14.11 1.09 15.07
C GLU A 159 15.27 2.09 14.93
N ASP A 160 16.15 1.93 13.92
CA ASP A 160 17.22 2.89 13.63
C ASP A 160 16.66 4.29 13.31
N LEU A 161 15.60 4.36 12.49
CA LEU A 161 14.94 5.64 12.22
C LEU A 161 14.39 6.26 13.51
N ASN A 162 13.71 5.48 14.37
CA ASN A 162 13.11 5.97 15.60
C ASN A 162 14.14 6.45 16.64
N GLN A 163 15.36 5.90 16.64
CA GLN A 163 16.46 6.41 17.47
C GLN A 163 16.91 7.83 17.05
N ARG A 164 16.57 8.28 15.84
CA ARG A 164 16.91 9.60 15.30
C ARG A 164 15.77 10.61 15.40
N LEU A 165 14.59 10.18 15.79
CA LEU A 165 13.39 11.00 15.94
C LEU A 165 13.22 11.45 17.39
N GLU A 166 12.68 12.65 17.60
CA GLU A 166 12.25 13.10 18.93
C GLU A 166 11.07 12.29 19.46
N GLU A 167 10.12 11.99 18.55
CA GLU A 167 8.96 11.13 18.83
C GLU A 167 9.00 9.93 17.89
N PRO A 168 9.00 8.68 18.40
CA PRO A 168 9.00 7.51 17.56
C PRO A 168 7.71 7.39 16.74
N VAL A 169 7.83 6.82 15.54
CA VAL A 169 6.70 6.60 14.64
C VAL A 169 6.45 5.11 14.45
N GLU A 170 5.21 4.79 14.12
CA GLU A 170 4.80 3.41 13.88
C GLU A 170 4.99 2.99 12.42
N MET A 171 5.20 1.68 12.21
CA MET A 171 5.36 1.05 10.90
C MET A 171 4.21 1.40 9.94
N ARG A 172 2.97 1.51 10.44
CA ARG A 172 1.79 1.79 9.61
C ARG A 172 1.82 3.14 8.88
N ARG A 173 2.67 4.11 9.29
CA ARG A 173 2.88 5.38 8.56
C ARG A 173 3.50 5.15 7.19
N PHE A 174 4.35 4.11 7.07
CA PHE A 174 5.07 3.77 5.84
C PHE A 174 4.27 2.85 4.91
N ARG A 175 3.18 2.24 5.41
CA ARG A 175 2.23 1.41 4.67
C ARG A 175 2.87 0.22 3.94
N PRO A 176 3.78 -0.55 4.58
CA PRO A 176 4.35 -1.74 3.97
C PRO A 176 3.30 -2.84 3.79
N ASN A 177 3.50 -3.71 2.80
CA ASN A 177 2.77 -4.98 2.72
C ASN A 177 3.45 -6.06 3.57
N LEU A 178 4.79 -6.08 3.56
CA LEU A 178 5.61 -7.07 4.22
C LEU A 178 6.55 -6.40 5.20
N VAL A 179 6.54 -6.85 6.44
CA VAL A 179 7.49 -6.43 7.48
C VAL A 179 8.32 -7.63 7.87
N ILE A 180 9.64 -7.48 7.92
CA ILE A 180 10.56 -8.55 8.28
C ILE A 180 11.26 -8.27 9.60
N SER A 181 11.59 -9.33 10.33
CA SER A 181 12.42 -9.30 11.53
C SER A 181 13.67 -10.17 11.38
N GLY A 182 14.64 -9.97 12.26
CA GLY A 182 15.88 -10.75 12.28
C GLY A 182 16.93 -10.32 11.25
N SER A 183 16.72 -9.22 10.53
CA SER A 183 17.68 -8.52 9.69
C SER A 183 18.39 -7.40 10.45
N GLU A 184 19.55 -6.95 9.96
CA GLU A 184 20.15 -5.69 10.37
C GLU A 184 19.35 -4.49 9.86
N ALA A 185 19.58 -3.29 10.42
CA ALA A 185 18.96 -2.07 9.92
C ALA A 185 19.40 -1.81 8.47
N PHE A 186 18.40 -1.59 7.60
CA PHE A 186 18.58 -1.34 6.16
C PHE A 186 19.25 -2.49 5.40
N GLU A 187 19.24 -3.71 5.94
CA GLU A 187 19.74 -4.88 5.23
C GLU A 187 18.95 -5.15 3.95
N GLU A 188 17.65 -4.82 3.94
CA GLU A 188 16.79 -4.90 2.77
C GLU A 188 17.28 -4.09 1.56
N ASP A 189 18.14 -3.09 1.76
CA ASP A 189 18.70 -2.28 0.67
C ASP A 189 19.72 -3.03 -0.20
N ARG A 190 20.32 -4.08 0.36
CA ARG A 190 21.35 -4.88 -0.33
C ARG A 190 20.76 -6.08 -1.06
N MET A 191 19.51 -6.41 -0.75
CA MET A 191 18.83 -7.55 -1.36
C MET A 191 18.43 -7.23 -2.80
N LYS A 192 18.69 -8.13 -3.73
CA LYS A 192 18.24 -8.04 -5.14
C LYS A 192 17.18 -9.06 -5.47
N ARG A 193 17.28 -10.26 -4.90
CA ARG A 193 16.29 -11.32 -5.04
C ARG A 193 16.14 -12.07 -3.73
N ILE A 194 14.90 -12.26 -3.29
CA ILE A 194 14.58 -12.92 -2.02
C ILE A 194 13.54 -14.02 -2.24
N GLN A 195 13.45 -14.93 -1.28
CA GLN A 195 12.38 -15.92 -1.20
C GLN A 195 11.72 -15.83 0.18
N ILE A 196 10.40 -15.70 0.24
CA ILE A 196 9.59 -15.76 1.45
C ILE A 196 8.68 -16.97 1.36
N GLY A 197 8.83 -17.94 2.28
CA GLY A 197 8.19 -19.24 2.13
C GLY A 197 8.61 -19.91 0.83
N GLU A 198 7.65 -20.12 -0.07
CA GLU A 198 7.90 -20.72 -1.40
C GLU A 198 7.93 -19.69 -2.53
N ILE A 199 7.64 -18.40 -2.24
CA ILE A 199 7.49 -17.35 -3.24
C ILE A 199 8.80 -16.58 -3.38
N SER A 200 9.28 -16.44 -4.62
CA SER A 200 10.42 -15.59 -4.97
C SER A 200 9.96 -14.19 -5.35
N PHE A 201 10.77 -13.21 -4.97
CA PHE A 201 10.55 -11.79 -5.27
C PHE A 201 11.82 -11.17 -5.82
N GLN A 202 11.67 -10.36 -6.85
CA GLN A 202 12.67 -9.40 -7.26
C GLN A 202 12.55 -8.15 -6.39
N VAL A 203 13.66 -7.66 -5.84
CA VAL A 203 13.75 -6.35 -5.20
C VAL A 203 14.01 -5.33 -6.31
N ALA A 204 12.99 -4.56 -6.65
CA ALA A 204 13.00 -3.71 -7.84
C ALA A 204 13.78 -2.41 -7.61
N LYS A 205 13.43 -1.67 -6.58
CA LYS A 205 14.11 -0.41 -6.22
C LYS A 205 13.74 0.05 -4.80
N PRO A 206 14.58 0.91 -4.18
CA PRO A 206 14.21 1.60 -2.96
C PRO A 206 12.91 2.40 -3.10
N CYS A 207 12.13 2.48 -2.04
CA CYS A 207 10.89 3.25 -2.02
C CYS A 207 11.18 4.71 -1.64
N GLY A 208 10.98 5.63 -2.59
CA GLY A 208 10.97 7.08 -2.34
C GLY A 208 9.77 7.48 -1.51
N ARG A 209 10.00 8.22 -0.44
CA ARG A 209 8.95 8.61 0.52
C ARG A 209 8.47 10.03 0.27
N CYS A 210 7.18 10.22 0.40
CA CYS A 210 6.55 11.54 0.28
C CYS A 210 5.90 11.97 1.60
N ARG A 211 5.29 13.16 1.62
CA ARG A 211 4.64 13.72 2.83
C ARG A 211 3.55 12.84 3.46
N VAL A 212 3.06 11.81 2.78
CA VAL A 212 2.05 10.89 3.36
C VAL A 212 2.55 10.24 4.65
N ILE A 213 3.85 9.95 4.78
CA ILE A 213 4.41 9.36 6.01
C ILE A 213 4.38 10.31 7.22
N THR A 214 4.08 11.60 7.01
CA THR A 214 3.89 12.58 8.09
C THR A 214 2.44 12.71 8.54
N VAL A 215 1.51 11.97 7.93
CA VAL A 215 0.13 11.88 8.40
C VAL A 215 0.07 11.07 9.68
N ASP A 216 -0.56 11.62 10.69
CA ASP A 216 -0.88 10.88 11.91
C ASP A 216 -2.04 9.92 11.64
N PRO A 217 -1.84 8.59 11.77
CA PRO A 217 -2.85 7.61 11.39
C PRO A 217 -4.04 7.53 12.34
N ASP A 218 -3.96 8.13 13.54
CA ASP A 218 -5.07 8.19 14.51
C ASP A 218 -5.81 9.52 14.48
N ARG A 219 -5.14 10.60 14.03
CA ARG A 219 -5.72 11.94 13.94
C ARG A 219 -6.19 12.29 12.53
N GLY A 220 -5.63 11.66 11.49
CA GLY A 220 -5.96 11.94 10.10
C GLY A 220 -5.52 13.35 9.66
N GLU A 221 -4.42 13.82 10.20
CA GLU A 221 -3.83 15.13 9.92
C GLU A 221 -2.30 15.05 9.81
N PHE A 222 -1.67 16.04 9.21
CA PHE A 222 -0.21 16.10 9.16
C PHE A 222 0.37 16.46 10.53
N SER A 223 1.29 15.65 11.07
CA SER A 223 1.94 15.84 12.36
C SER A 223 3.34 16.46 12.23
N GLY A 224 3.51 17.49 11.38
CA GLY A 224 4.78 18.16 11.19
C GLY A 224 5.58 17.68 9.98
N LYS A 225 6.93 17.70 10.07
CA LYS A 225 7.83 17.35 8.96
C LYS A 225 8.46 15.97 9.09
N ASP A 226 8.48 15.39 10.29
CA ASP A 226 9.02 14.08 10.56
C ASP A 226 7.96 12.97 10.33
N PRO A 227 8.39 11.77 9.95
CA PRO A 227 9.77 11.29 9.79
C PRO A 227 10.44 11.65 8.46
N LEU A 228 9.76 12.34 7.54
CA LEU A 228 10.27 12.63 6.21
C LEU A 228 11.54 13.50 6.24
N LYS A 229 11.58 14.53 7.10
CA LYS A 229 12.74 15.41 7.26
C LYS A 229 13.96 14.64 7.76
N THR A 230 13.79 13.81 8.78
CA THR A 230 14.87 12.99 9.34
C THR A 230 15.40 12.00 8.31
N LEU A 231 14.52 11.26 7.60
CA LEU A 231 14.93 10.39 6.49
C LEU A 231 15.71 11.14 5.42
N ALA A 232 15.26 12.33 5.00
CA ALA A 232 15.97 13.14 4.01
C ALA A 232 17.38 13.57 4.49
N GLY A 233 17.64 13.58 5.79
CA GLY A 233 18.93 13.92 6.38
C GLY A 233 19.99 12.83 6.23
N PHE A 234 19.62 11.54 6.18
CA PHE A 234 20.60 10.44 6.13
C PHE A 234 20.29 9.36 5.08
N ARG A 235 19.09 9.38 4.48
CA ARG A 235 18.63 8.41 3.47
C ARG A 235 18.24 9.06 2.15
N ARG A 236 18.85 10.19 1.78
CA ARG A 236 18.52 10.90 0.55
C ARG A 236 19.36 10.40 -0.62
N GLN A 237 18.67 10.00 -1.69
CA GLN A 237 19.29 9.62 -2.96
C GLN A 237 18.43 10.15 -4.12
N ASN A 238 19.04 10.72 -5.15
CA ASN A 238 18.37 11.29 -6.33
C ASN A 238 17.22 12.27 -6.00
N GLY A 239 17.36 13.02 -4.89
CA GLY A 239 16.36 14.00 -4.46
C GLY A 239 15.25 13.43 -3.57
N GLU A 240 15.12 12.12 -3.44
CA GLU A 240 14.11 11.44 -2.63
C GLU A 240 14.67 10.94 -1.30
N ALA A 241 13.86 10.97 -0.25
CA ALA A 241 14.12 10.28 1.00
C ALA A 241 13.69 8.82 0.86
N LEU A 242 14.59 7.85 1.09
CA LEU A 242 14.34 6.43 0.84
C LEU A 242 14.05 5.67 2.13
N PHE A 243 13.05 4.79 2.11
CA PHE A 243 12.77 3.89 3.23
C PHE A 243 11.96 2.66 2.76
N GLY A 244 12.54 1.47 2.89
CA GLY A 244 11.98 0.19 2.43
C GLY A 244 12.21 -0.06 0.93
N GLN A 245 11.84 -1.26 0.49
CA GLN A 245 12.09 -1.78 -0.85
C GLN A 245 10.81 -2.16 -1.56
N ASN A 246 10.65 -1.72 -2.81
CA ASN A 246 9.59 -2.17 -3.69
C ASN A 246 9.92 -3.55 -4.24
N LEU A 247 8.96 -4.47 -4.21
CA LEU A 247 9.15 -5.83 -4.70
C LEU A 247 8.16 -6.16 -5.82
N ILE A 248 8.60 -7.10 -6.68
CA ILE A 248 7.78 -7.76 -7.70
C ILE A 248 7.84 -9.26 -7.42
N HIS A 249 6.69 -9.92 -7.30
CA HIS A 249 6.61 -11.38 -7.16
C HIS A 249 6.90 -12.07 -8.49
N GLU A 250 7.54 -13.24 -8.45
CA GLU A 250 7.90 -13.99 -9.65
C GLU A 250 6.88 -15.11 -9.96
N GLN A 251 6.06 -15.49 -8.99
CA GLN A 251 4.97 -16.45 -9.13
C GLN A 251 3.84 -16.16 -8.16
N GLN A 252 2.67 -16.67 -8.47
CA GLN A 252 1.52 -16.71 -7.57
C GLN A 252 1.72 -17.76 -6.48
N GLY A 253 0.94 -17.68 -5.40
CA GLY A 253 0.96 -18.63 -4.29
C GLY A 253 0.48 -17.99 -2.99
N ARG A 254 1.03 -18.45 -1.87
CA ARG A 254 0.62 -17.99 -0.55
C ARG A 254 1.83 -17.75 0.34
N ILE A 255 1.78 -16.71 1.14
CA ILE A 255 2.76 -16.40 2.19
C ILE A 255 2.06 -16.25 3.55
N ARG A 256 2.79 -16.58 4.62
CA ARG A 256 2.29 -16.55 6.00
C ARG A 256 3.26 -15.83 6.92
N VAL A 257 2.74 -15.18 7.93
CA VAL A 257 3.52 -14.70 9.06
C VAL A 257 4.30 -15.87 9.66
N GLY A 258 5.60 -15.66 9.89
CA GLY A 258 6.54 -16.70 10.33
C GLY A 258 7.28 -17.42 9.19
N ASP A 259 6.90 -17.23 7.92
CA ASP A 259 7.67 -17.75 6.80
C ASP A 259 9.11 -17.22 6.82
N SER A 260 10.08 -18.09 6.60
CA SER A 260 11.48 -17.71 6.54
C SER A 260 11.77 -16.89 5.26
N LEU A 261 12.58 -15.85 5.41
CA LEU A 261 13.14 -15.13 4.28
C LEU A 261 14.56 -15.62 4.00
N LYS A 262 14.82 -15.99 2.76
CA LYS A 262 16.15 -16.32 2.23
C LYS A 262 16.58 -15.30 1.20
N ILE A 263 17.77 -14.77 1.34
CA ILE A 263 18.38 -13.90 0.32
C ILE A 263 18.96 -14.82 -0.75
N LEU A 264 18.48 -14.70 -1.97
CA LEU A 264 18.91 -15.50 -3.12
C LEU A 264 20.01 -14.78 -3.90
N GLU A 265 19.98 -13.43 -3.90
CA GLU A 265 20.94 -12.57 -4.58
C GLU A 265 21.06 -11.22 -3.84
N ASN A 266 22.31 -10.75 -3.66
CA ASN A 266 22.67 -9.44 -3.10
C ASN A 266 23.22 -8.50 -4.19
#